data_28a9f5b9c4b025ca13603fcb0dcb6272
#
_entry.id   28a9f5b9c4b025ca13603fcb0dcb6272
#
_cell.length_a   1.000
_cell.length_b   1.000
_cell.length_c   1.000
_cell.angle_alpha   90.00
_cell.angle_beta   90.00
_cell.angle_gamma   90.00
#
_symmetry.space_group_name_H-M   'P 1'
#
loop_
_entity.id
_entity.type
_entity.pdbx_description
1 polymer ?
#
loop_
_entity_poly.entity_id
_entity_poly.type
_entity_poly.pdbx_seq_one_letter_code
_entity_poly.pdbx_strand_id
1 'polypeptide(L)'
;MTVESSAKKRSIAGYVLTGLVAVFLTFDTVMKVLQLAPAMQGTIELGYPASTVLTIGLIELVCLVLYLVPRTSVLGALVLTGYLGGAIATHVRVGSPLPTHTLFPIYVALMVWGGLYLRESRLRELLPFRT
;
A
#
# COMPACT_ATOMS: atom_id res chain seq x y z
N MET A 1 7.92 13.67 29.86
CA MET A 1 6.90 13.41 28.83
C MET A 1 5.85 12.47 29.39
N THR A 2 4.59 12.83 29.29
CA THR A 2 3.50 11.99 29.79
C THR A 2 3.18 10.85 28.81
N VAL A 3 2.55 9.78 29.30
CA VAL A 3 2.07 8.67 28.48
C VAL A 3 1.09 9.19 27.40
N GLU A 4 0.23 10.12 27.77
CA GLU A 4 -0.73 10.76 26.86
C GLU A 4 -0.02 11.51 25.73
N SER A 5 1.03 12.28 26.03
CA SER A 5 1.82 13.00 25.04
C SER A 5 2.51 12.04 24.06
N SER A 6 3.05 10.92 24.55
CA SER A 6 3.67 9.89 23.73
C SER A 6 2.66 9.20 22.82
N ALA A 7 1.46 8.90 23.33
CA ALA A 7 0.39 8.29 22.57
C ALA A 7 -0.09 9.23 21.43
N LYS A 8 -0.18 10.53 21.72
CA LYS A 8 -0.56 11.54 20.72
C LYS A 8 0.47 11.61 19.60
N LYS A 9 1.75 11.67 19.93
CA LYS A 9 2.85 11.71 18.94
C LYS A 9 2.86 10.48 18.05
N ARG A 10 2.65 9.31 18.64
CA ARG A 10 2.57 8.05 17.92
C ARG A 10 1.40 8.05 16.93
N SER A 11 0.22 8.51 17.36
CA SER A 11 -0.96 8.61 16.52
C SER A 11 -0.74 9.58 15.36
N ILE A 12 -0.12 10.73 15.60
CA ILE A 12 0.22 11.70 14.57
C ILE A 12 1.18 11.08 13.54
N ALA A 13 2.22 10.40 14.02
CA ALA A 13 3.17 9.70 13.13
C ALA A 13 2.46 8.66 12.26
N GLY A 14 1.52 7.93 12.84
CA GLY A 14 0.70 6.95 12.11
C GLY A 14 -0.13 7.60 11.00
N TYR A 15 -0.78 8.72 11.29
CA TYR A 15 -1.56 9.45 10.29
C TYR A 15 -0.68 10.08 9.21
N VAL A 16 0.53 10.54 9.56
CA VAL A 16 1.48 11.06 8.57
C VAL A 16 1.90 9.95 7.60
N LEU A 17 2.27 8.77 8.10
CA LEU A 17 2.62 7.63 7.25
C LEU A 17 1.44 7.21 6.35
N THR A 18 0.25 7.12 6.93
CA THR A 18 -0.96 6.78 6.18
C THR A 18 -1.22 7.82 5.09
N GLY A 19 -1.08 9.11 5.40
CA GLY A 19 -1.26 10.19 4.43
C GLY A 19 -0.27 10.11 3.28
N LEU A 20 1.00 9.86 3.58
CA LEU A 20 2.05 9.74 2.56
C LEU A 20 1.77 8.58 1.61
N VAL A 21 1.49 7.41 2.16
CA VAL A 21 1.21 6.23 1.32
C VAL A 21 -0.10 6.38 0.57
N ALA A 22 -1.10 7.03 1.16
CA ALA A 22 -2.38 7.30 0.50
C ALA A 22 -2.22 8.22 -0.71
N VAL A 23 -1.40 9.26 -0.60
CA VAL A 23 -1.10 10.16 -1.73
C VAL A 23 -0.42 9.38 -2.84
N PHE A 24 0.59 8.57 -2.51
CA PHE A 24 1.30 7.75 -3.49
C PHE A 24 0.35 6.77 -4.20
N LEU A 25 -0.44 6.02 -3.44
CA LEU A 25 -1.36 5.03 -4.00
C LEU A 25 -2.48 5.68 -4.81
N THR A 26 -2.95 6.84 -4.40
CA THR A 26 -3.95 7.61 -5.16
C THR A 26 -3.38 8.02 -6.51
N PHE A 27 -2.16 8.54 -6.53
CA PHE A 27 -1.48 8.93 -7.76
C PHE A 27 -1.33 7.71 -8.70
N ASP A 28 -0.83 6.59 -8.17
CA ASP A 28 -0.63 5.37 -8.94
C ASP A 28 -1.96 4.82 -9.49
N THR A 29 -2.99 4.81 -8.66
CA THR A 29 -4.34 4.36 -9.03
C THR A 29 -4.92 5.23 -10.16
N VAL A 30 -4.83 6.55 -10.02
CA VAL A 30 -5.34 7.49 -11.03
C VAL A 30 -4.63 7.27 -12.37
N MET A 31 -3.31 7.10 -12.35
CA MET A 31 -2.54 6.83 -13.55
C MET A 31 -3.02 5.57 -14.28
N LYS A 32 -3.37 4.53 -13.53
CA LYS A 32 -3.86 3.26 -14.09
C LYS A 32 -5.30 3.34 -14.58
N VAL A 33 -6.18 3.92 -13.78
CA VAL A 33 -7.61 4.03 -14.12
C VAL A 33 -7.80 4.91 -15.37
N LEU A 34 -7.05 6.01 -15.47
CA LEU A 34 -7.07 6.88 -16.65
C LEU A 34 -6.22 6.35 -17.80
N GLN A 35 -5.53 5.22 -17.61
CA GLN A 35 -4.69 4.57 -18.62
C GLN A 35 -3.67 5.53 -19.24
N LEU A 36 -3.00 6.31 -18.37
CA LEU A 36 -1.97 7.27 -18.81
C LEU A 36 -0.70 6.53 -19.27
N ALA A 37 0.02 7.15 -20.20
CA ALA A 37 1.15 6.50 -20.88
C ALA A 37 2.18 5.85 -19.95
N PRO A 38 2.66 6.50 -18.86
CA PRO A 38 3.63 5.86 -17.98
C PRO A 38 3.12 4.58 -17.32
N ALA A 39 1.84 4.55 -16.91
CA ALA A 39 1.22 3.36 -16.30
C ALA A 39 1.05 2.25 -17.36
N MET A 40 0.64 2.62 -18.57
CA MET A 40 0.49 1.67 -19.67
C MET A 40 1.82 1.03 -20.01
N GLN A 41 2.87 1.83 -20.20
CA GLN A 41 4.19 1.34 -20.56
C GLN A 41 4.77 0.46 -19.46
N GLY A 42 4.70 0.89 -18.20
CA GLY A 42 5.21 0.12 -17.06
C GLY A 42 4.53 -1.24 -16.93
N THR A 43 3.23 -1.29 -17.15
CA THR A 43 2.47 -2.54 -17.06
C THR A 43 2.82 -3.49 -18.20
N ILE A 44 2.96 -2.97 -19.43
CA ILE A 44 3.36 -3.76 -20.58
C ILE A 44 4.79 -4.32 -20.40
N GLU A 45 5.71 -3.52 -19.89
CA GLU A 45 7.08 -3.95 -19.59
C GLU A 45 7.13 -5.10 -18.59
N LEU A 46 6.14 -5.16 -17.69
CA LEU A 46 6.01 -6.25 -16.73
C LEU A 46 5.39 -7.52 -17.33
N GLY A 47 5.04 -7.48 -18.59
CA GLY A 47 4.51 -8.64 -19.32
C GLY A 47 2.98 -8.74 -19.32
N TYR A 48 2.28 -7.73 -18.86
CA TYR A 48 0.82 -7.72 -18.90
C TYR A 48 0.30 -7.13 -20.22
N PRO A 49 -0.81 -7.64 -20.76
CA PRO A 49 -1.47 -6.99 -21.87
C PRO A 49 -1.94 -5.58 -21.47
N ALA A 50 -1.95 -4.66 -22.43
CA ALA A 50 -2.42 -3.29 -22.19
C ALA A 50 -3.85 -3.25 -21.61
N SER A 51 -4.70 -4.21 -22.01
CA SER A 51 -6.08 -4.31 -21.55
C SER A 51 -6.22 -4.57 -20.05
N THR A 52 -5.16 -5.02 -19.35
CA THR A 52 -5.20 -5.32 -17.91
C THR A 52 -4.93 -4.11 -17.04
N VAL A 53 -4.45 -3.00 -17.60
CA VAL A 53 -4.08 -1.81 -16.80
C VAL A 53 -5.28 -1.28 -16.04
N LEU A 54 -6.42 -1.13 -16.68
CA LEU A 54 -7.66 -0.67 -16.04
C LEU A 54 -8.09 -1.63 -14.93
N THR A 55 -8.07 -2.93 -15.17
CA THR A 55 -8.45 -3.95 -14.20
C THR A 55 -7.56 -3.85 -12.95
N ILE A 56 -6.24 -3.76 -13.15
CA ILE A 56 -5.27 -3.63 -12.04
C ILE A 56 -5.54 -2.34 -11.27
N GLY A 57 -5.78 -1.25 -11.97
CA GLY A 57 -6.09 0.05 -11.35
C GLY A 57 -7.38 0.01 -10.54
N LEU A 58 -8.42 -0.65 -11.02
CA LEU A 58 -9.69 -0.79 -10.29
C LEU A 58 -9.54 -1.65 -9.05
N ILE A 59 -8.75 -2.73 -9.11
CA ILE A 59 -8.43 -3.55 -7.94
C ILE A 59 -7.71 -2.70 -6.89
N GLU A 60 -6.71 -1.95 -7.30
CA GLU A 60 -5.96 -1.05 -6.42
C GLU A 60 -6.89 0.00 -5.79
N LEU A 61 -7.79 0.57 -6.59
CA LEU A 61 -8.76 1.56 -6.11
C LEU A 61 -9.64 1.00 -5.00
N VAL A 62 -10.18 -0.20 -5.17
CA VAL A 62 -11.01 -0.86 -4.15
C VAL A 62 -10.20 -1.07 -2.86
N CYS A 63 -8.97 -1.57 -2.99
CA CYS A 63 -8.08 -1.76 -1.84
C CYS A 63 -7.81 -0.44 -1.12
N LEU A 64 -7.53 0.62 -1.87
CA LEU A 64 -7.23 1.94 -1.32
C LEU A 64 -8.43 2.53 -0.58
N VAL A 65 -9.62 2.46 -1.18
CA VAL A 65 -10.85 2.95 -0.55
C VAL A 65 -11.11 2.22 0.78
N LEU A 66 -10.97 0.91 0.79
CA LEU A 66 -11.12 0.12 2.02
C LEU A 66 -10.11 0.56 3.09
N TYR A 67 -8.88 0.85 2.69
CA TYR A 67 -7.83 1.27 3.61
C TYR A 67 -8.10 2.67 4.19
N LEU A 68 -8.63 3.58 3.40
CA LEU A 68 -8.88 4.97 3.82
C LEU A 68 -10.14 5.13 4.67
N VAL A 69 -11.10 4.22 4.56
CA VAL A 69 -12.32 4.24 5.39
C VAL A 69 -11.96 3.67 6.77
N PRO A 70 -12.16 4.44 7.88
CA PRO A 70 -11.68 4.00 9.21
C PRO A 70 -12.22 2.64 9.65
N ARG A 71 -13.46 2.32 9.32
CA ARG A 71 -14.08 1.04 9.70
C ARG A 71 -13.47 -0.17 9.00
N THR A 72 -12.90 0.03 7.81
CA THR A 72 -12.36 -1.04 6.97
C THR A 72 -10.85 -0.92 6.76
N SER A 73 -10.17 -0.06 7.52
CA SER A 73 -8.73 0.19 7.33
C SER A 73 -7.88 -1.08 7.45
N VAL A 74 -8.15 -1.93 8.45
CA VAL A 74 -7.40 -3.18 8.64
C VAL A 74 -7.67 -4.14 7.48
N LEU A 75 -8.92 -4.27 7.06
CA LEU A 75 -9.28 -5.07 5.89
C LEU A 75 -8.59 -4.50 4.62
N GLY A 76 -8.59 -3.18 4.48
CA GLY A 76 -7.93 -2.50 3.38
C GLY A 76 -6.42 -2.79 3.35
N ALA A 77 -5.76 -2.72 4.50
CA ALA A 77 -4.34 -3.07 4.62
C ALA A 77 -4.09 -4.52 4.21
N LEU A 78 -4.98 -5.43 4.61
CA LEU A 78 -4.85 -6.84 4.28
C LEU A 78 -4.97 -7.09 2.79
N VAL A 79 -5.99 -6.53 2.12
CA VAL A 79 -6.16 -6.71 0.67
C VAL A 79 -5.08 -5.98 -0.12
N LEU A 80 -4.59 -4.83 0.36
CA LEU A 80 -3.43 -4.15 -0.22
C LEU A 80 -2.17 -5.02 -0.14
N THR A 81 -2.00 -5.76 0.94
CA THR A 81 -0.86 -6.68 1.09
C THR A 81 -0.92 -7.76 0.01
N GLY A 82 -2.10 -8.29 -0.28
CA GLY A 82 -2.29 -9.22 -1.39
C GLY A 82 -1.92 -8.60 -2.73
N TYR A 83 -2.40 -7.39 -2.99
CA TYR A 83 -2.10 -6.64 -4.21
C TYR A 83 -0.58 -6.42 -4.36
N LEU A 84 0.07 -5.93 -3.29
CA LEU A 84 1.51 -5.65 -3.29
C LEU A 84 2.34 -6.94 -3.40
N GLY A 85 1.87 -8.05 -2.81
CA GLY A 85 2.48 -9.36 -2.98
C GLY A 85 2.47 -9.81 -4.44
N GLY A 86 1.37 -9.56 -5.15
CA GLY A 86 1.28 -9.80 -6.59
C GLY A 86 2.28 -8.96 -7.37
N ALA A 87 2.48 -7.71 -6.98
CA ALA A 87 3.47 -6.84 -7.59
C ALA A 87 4.90 -7.36 -7.38
N ILE A 88 5.22 -7.83 -6.18
CA ILE A 88 6.54 -8.43 -5.89
C ILE A 88 6.77 -9.64 -6.79
N ALA A 89 5.80 -10.56 -6.85
CA ALA A 89 5.90 -11.77 -7.66
C ALA A 89 6.10 -11.42 -9.15
N THR A 90 5.41 -10.41 -9.63
CA THR A 90 5.54 -9.93 -11.00
C THR A 90 6.96 -9.43 -11.28
N HIS A 91 7.53 -8.62 -10.40
CA HIS A 91 8.90 -8.11 -10.54
C HIS A 91 9.94 -9.23 -10.47
N VAL A 92 9.73 -10.21 -9.60
CA VAL A 92 10.61 -11.39 -9.54
C VAL A 92 10.56 -12.14 -10.86
N ARG A 93 9.37 -12.34 -11.42
CA ARG A 93 9.20 -13.09 -12.67
C ARG A 93 9.95 -12.47 -13.84
N VAL A 94 9.93 -11.13 -13.95
CA VAL A 94 10.60 -10.44 -15.06
C VAL A 94 12.05 -10.03 -14.76
N GLY A 95 12.56 -10.37 -13.56
CA GLY A 95 13.94 -10.07 -13.20
C GLY A 95 14.24 -8.59 -12.97
N SER A 96 13.29 -7.84 -12.44
CA SER A 96 13.47 -6.41 -12.15
C SER A 96 14.58 -6.16 -11.13
N PRO A 97 15.22 -4.96 -11.15
CA PRO A 97 16.23 -4.60 -10.14
C PRO A 97 15.70 -4.76 -8.73
N LEU A 98 16.45 -5.46 -7.87
CA LEU A 98 16.01 -5.83 -6.53
C LEU A 98 15.65 -4.62 -5.65
N PRO A 99 16.57 -3.65 -5.41
CA PRO A 99 16.30 -2.62 -4.41
C PRO A 99 15.28 -1.55 -4.86
N THR A 100 15.14 -1.31 -6.15
CA THR A 100 14.31 -0.21 -6.68
C THR A 100 12.93 -0.65 -7.15
N HIS A 101 12.80 -1.87 -7.65
CA HIS A 101 11.56 -2.36 -8.25
C HIS A 101 10.96 -3.54 -7.48
N THR A 102 11.73 -4.60 -7.28
CA THR A 102 11.22 -5.82 -6.63
C THR A 102 10.87 -5.58 -5.16
N LEU A 103 11.69 -4.82 -4.43
CA LEU A 103 11.44 -4.53 -3.02
C LEU A 103 10.55 -3.32 -2.79
N PHE A 104 10.27 -2.51 -3.83
CA PHE A 104 9.45 -1.30 -3.68
C PHE A 104 8.07 -1.58 -3.09
N PRO A 105 7.32 -2.62 -3.51
CA PRO A 105 6.04 -2.93 -2.88
C PRO A 105 6.16 -3.27 -1.39
N ILE A 106 7.30 -3.81 -0.95
CA ILE A 106 7.56 -4.05 0.47
C ILE A 106 7.64 -2.73 1.22
N TYR A 107 8.33 -1.72 0.67
CA TYR A 107 8.41 -0.40 1.28
C TYR A 107 7.02 0.22 1.43
N VAL A 108 6.19 0.11 0.41
CA VAL A 108 4.79 0.57 0.45
C VAL A 108 4.00 -0.18 1.52
N ALA A 109 4.13 -1.50 1.60
CA ALA A 109 3.46 -2.32 2.61
C ALA A 109 3.88 -1.94 4.03
N LEU A 110 5.16 -1.65 4.23
CA LEU A 110 5.66 -1.20 5.53
C LEU A 110 5.05 0.13 5.94
N MET A 111 4.83 1.05 5.01
CA MET A 111 4.15 2.31 5.28
C MET A 111 2.66 2.10 5.58
N VAL A 112 1.99 1.23 4.82
CA VAL A 112 0.57 0.90 5.02
C VAL A 112 0.36 0.33 6.43
N TRP A 113 1.11 -0.70 6.79
CA TRP A 113 1.00 -1.35 8.09
C TRP A 113 1.59 -0.52 9.21
N GLY A 114 2.70 0.18 8.96
CA GLY A 114 3.35 1.06 9.94
C GLY A 114 2.43 2.20 10.35
N GLY A 115 1.77 2.85 9.39
CA GLY A 115 0.80 3.90 9.67
C GLY A 115 -0.36 3.39 10.52
N LEU A 116 -0.92 2.25 10.15
CA LEU A 116 -2.02 1.63 10.87
C LEU A 116 -1.58 1.15 12.27
N TYR A 117 -0.41 0.52 12.36
CA TYR A 117 0.16 0.02 13.62
C TYR A 117 0.33 1.15 14.64
N LEU A 118 0.81 2.32 14.19
CA LEU A 118 1.05 3.45 15.09
C LEU A 118 -0.23 4.12 15.59
N ARG A 119 -1.33 4.01 14.84
CA ARG A 119 -2.59 4.68 15.21
C ARG A 119 -3.69 3.75 15.71
N GLU A 120 -3.52 2.43 15.61
CA GLU A 120 -4.53 1.45 16.04
C GLU A 120 -3.98 0.54 17.13
N SER A 121 -4.47 0.74 18.36
CA SER A 121 -3.97 -0.01 19.53
C SER A 121 -4.24 -1.50 19.47
N ARG A 122 -5.39 -1.89 18.91
CA ARG A 122 -5.77 -3.30 18.81
C ARG A 122 -4.80 -4.08 17.91
N LEU A 123 -4.29 -3.42 16.88
CA LEU A 123 -3.33 -4.04 15.97
C LEU A 123 -2.01 -4.35 16.68
N ARG A 124 -1.59 -3.45 17.59
CA ARG A 124 -0.35 -3.65 18.36
C ARG A 124 -0.45 -4.83 19.34
N GLU A 125 -1.65 -5.21 19.74
CA GLU A 125 -1.87 -6.39 20.57
C GLU A 125 -1.68 -7.70 19.81
N LEU A 126 -1.84 -7.65 18.49
CA LEU A 126 -1.77 -8.83 17.61
C LEU A 126 -0.42 -8.95 16.90
N LEU A 127 0.22 -7.85 16.57
CA LEU A 127 1.43 -7.82 15.75
C LEU A 127 2.59 -7.17 16.48
N PRO A 128 3.84 -7.65 16.23
CA PRO A 128 4.19 -8.87 15.48
C PRO A 128 3.90 -10.15 16.25
N PHE A 129 3.75 -10.07 17.57
CA PHE A 129 3.45 -11.21 18.42
C PHE A 129 2.21 -10.93 19.23
N ARG A 130 1.30 -11.88 19.28
CA ARG A 130 0.08 -11.78 20.08
C ARG A 130 0.43 -11.79 21.56
N THR A 131 -0.07 -10.81 22.31
CA THR A 131 0.14 -10.68 23.76
C THR A 131 -1.05 -11.22 24.60
#